data_0c590bcf0162b009d727cef1cf7cf117
#
_entry.id   0c590bcf0162b009d727cef1cf7cf117
#
_cell.length_a   1.000
_cell.length_b   1.000
_cell.length_c   1.000
_cell.angle_alpha   90.00
_cell.angle_beta   90.00
_cell.angle_gamma   90.00
#
_symmetry.space_group_name_H-M   'P 1'
#
loop_
_entity.id
_entity.type
_entity.pdbx_description
1 polymer ?
#
loop_
_entity_poly.entity_id
_entity_poly.type
_entity_poly.pdbx_seq_one_letter_code
_entity_poly.pdbx_strand_id
1 'polypeptide(L)'
;MTAVAMIAERIDPGCLGGSVALAALPAACAEAVALEPQVAALAKQWHANSAAGGEIVALGAGPHEPSAHEIEIKIGEAARVRCKGYAVEQYLHGRQIQIQSTDAFILFGGPGKALERTQAAARFIAAVQARAGAVAPAVVWVGPEGTAPEGTTHLQIPHVHEQLAVILEAIPGQMLAGHLAGLEGVDGDSFRMDDDTEDARAFLQAHIEFIGKL
;
A
#
# COMPACT_ATOMS: atom_id res chain seq x y z
N MET A 1 5.39 -6.41 13.83
CA MET A 1 6.66 -6.37 13.04
C MET A 1 7.87 -5.96 13.89
N THR A 2 7.82 -4.89 14.68
CA THR A 2 8.97 -4.42 15.47
C THR A 2 9.55 -5.48 16.42
N ALA A 3 8.71 -6.27 17.12
CA ALA A 3 9.17 -7.35 17.99
C ALA A 3 9.96 -8.43 17.22
N VAL A 4 9.51 -8.79 16.01
CA VAL A 4 10.21 -9.75 15.14
C VAL A 4 11.56 -9.18 14.70
N ALA A 5 11.61 -7.90 14.35
CA ALA A 5 12.86 -7.21 13.98
C ALA A 5 13.85 -7.21 15.16
N MET A 6 13.38 -6.94 16.39
CA MET A 6 14.22 -7.01 17.60
C MET A 6 14.76 -8.41 17.85
N ILE A 7 13.97 -9.45 17.61
CA ILE A 7 14.41 -10.85 17.74
C ILE A 7 15.45 -11.18 16.67
N ALA A 8 15.22 -10.81 15.41
CA ALA A 8 16.15 -11.03 14.33
C ALA A 8 17.51 -10.39 14.59
N GLU A 9 17.52 -9.11 14.99
CA GLU A 9 18.74 -8.38 15.35
C GLU A 9 19.45 -8.99 16.57
N ARG A 10 18.71 -9.62 17.49
CA ARG A 10 19.28 -10.34 18.63
C ARG A 10 19.96 -11.64 18.24
N ILE A 11 19.43 -12.35 17.23
CA ILE A 11 19.96 -13.61 16.71
C ILE A 11 21.18 -13.36 15.81
N ASP A 12 21.07 -12.37 14.92
CA ASP A 12 22.11 -12.00 13.97
C ASP A 12 22.35 -10.47 14.03
N PRO A 13 23.25 -10.02 14.94
CA PRO A 13 23.52 -8.61 15.16
C PRO A 13 24.01 -7.89 13.88
N GLY A 14 23.32 -6.83 13.51
CA GLY A 14 23.61 -6.04 12.32
C GLY A 14 22.80 -6.42 11.08
N CYS A 15 22.01 -7.50 11.13
CA CYS A 15 21.19 -7.95 9.99
C CYS A 15 20.13 -6.90 9.55
N LEU A 16 19.72 -6.02 10.45
CA LEU A 16 18.77 -4.93 10.22
C LEU A 16 19.38 -3.53 10.43
N GLY A 17 20.69 -3.41 10.36
CA GLY A 17 21.40 -2.15 10.58
C GLY A 17 21.74 -1.87 12.05
N GLY A 18 21.56 -2.84 12.93
CA GLY A 18 21.94 -2.77 14.34
C GLY A 18 20.91 -2.10 15.25
N SER A 19 21.22 -2.06 16.53
CA SER A 19 20.35 -1.50 17.57
C SER A 19 20.02 -0.01 17.37
N VAL A 20 20.92 0.74 16.74
CA VAL A 20 20.70 2.16 16.42
C VAL A 20 19.58 2.34 15.39
N ALA A 21 19.55 1.49 14.34
CA ALA A 21 18.49 1.51 13.36
C ALA A 21 17.13 1.18 13.98
N LEU A 22 17.07 0.18 14.85
CA LEU A 22 15.84 -0.16 15.57
C LEU A 22 15.38 0.96 16.52
N ALA A 23 16.31 1.63 17.21
CA ALA A 23 16.00 2.74 18.12
C ALA A 23 15.45 3.97 17.38
N ALA A 24 15.79 4.16 16.12
CA ALA A 24 15.28 5.26 15.29
C ALA A 24 13.85 5.02 14.75
N LEU A 25 13.36 3.78 14.74
CA LEU A 25 12.05 3.44 14.13
C LEU A 25 10.87 4.24 14.70
N PRO A 26 10.73 4.47 16.03
CA PRO A 26 9.59 5.23 16.55
C PRO A 26 9.49 6.64 15.97
N ALA A 27 10.63 7.34 15.83
CA ALA A 27 10.67 8.66 15.22
C ALA A 27 10.33 8.58 13.72
N ALA A 28 10.91 7.63 12.99
CA ALA A 28 10.61 7.41 11.60
C ALA A 28 9.13 7.04 11.34
N CYS A 29 8.51 6.24 12.21
CA CYS A 29 7.07 5.98 12.14
C CYS A 29 6.25 7.25 12.37
N ALA A 30 6.62 8.10 13.31
CA ALA A 30 5.92 9.37 13.55
C ALA A 30 5.99 10.30 12.33
N GLU A 31 7.13 10.34 11.62
CA GLU A 31 7.26 11.10 10.37
C GLU A 31 6.37 10.51 9.26
N ALA A 32 6.29 9.17 9.15
CA ALA A 32 5.40 8.53 8.18
C ALA A 32 3.91 8.79 8.50
N VAL A 33 3.51 8.84 9.78
CA VAL A 33 2.16 9.21 10.21
C VAL A 33 1.84 10.67 9.87
N ALA A 34 2.83 11.56 9.88
CA ALA A 34 2.64 12.97 9.52
C ALA A 34 2.26 13.18 8.04
N LEU A 35 2.32 12.14 7.21
CA LEU A 35 1.80 12.15 5.82
C LEU A 35 0.27 12.11 5.74
N GLU A 36 -0.43 11.96 6.87
CA GLU A 36 -1.89 11.81 6.94
C GLU A 36 -2.65 12.81 6.06
N PRO A 37 -2.38 14.13 6.06
CA PRO A 37 -3.12 15.07 5.22
C PRO A 37 -2.94 14.82 3.72
N GLN A 38 -1.76 14.33 3.30
CA GLN A 38 -1.49 13.98 1.91
C GLN A 38 -2.24 12.71 1.53
N VAL A 39 -2.26 11.72 2.41
CA VAL A 39 -2.98 10.45 2.21
C VAL A 39 -4.49 10.68 2.19
N ALA A 40 -5.03 11.56 3.03
CA ALA A 40 -6.44 11.94 3.03
C ALA A 40 -6.87 12.58 1.69
N ALA A 41 -6.03 13.48 1.15
CA ALA A 41 -6.26 14.09 -0.16
C ALA A 41 -6.23 13.04 -1.29
N LEU A 42 -5.27 12.13 -1.24
CA LEU A 42 -5.12 11.01 -2.16
C LEU A 42 -6.35 10.09 -2.14
N ALA A 43 -6.83 9.73 -0.95
CA ALA A 43 -8.00 8.87 -0.77
C ALA A 43 -9.24 9.43 -1.46
N LYS A 44 -9.49 10.73 -1.38
CA LYS A 44 -10.63 11.38 -2.06
C LYS A 44 -10.58 11.20 -3.57
N GLN A 45 -9.40 11.38 -4.17
CA GLN A 45 -9.22 11.20 -5.60
C GLN A 45 -9.40 9.75 -6.02
N TRP A 46 -8.79 8.83 -5.28
CA TRP A 46 -8.83 7.41 -5.60
C TRP A 46 -10.19 6.77 -5.34
N HIS A 47 -10.94 7.28 -4.35
CA HIS A 47 -12.34 6.91 -4.17
C HIS A 47 -13.18 7.29 -5.41
N ALA A 48 -13.00 8.51 -5.96
CA ALA A 48 -13.68 8.91 -7.19
C ALA A 48 -13.27 8.06 -8.41
N ASN A 49 -12.00 7.70 -8.52
CA ASN A 49 -11.50 6.80 -9.56
C ASN A 49 -12.12 5.40 -9.45
N SER A 50 -12.19 4.86 -8.24
CA SER A 50 -12.81 3.56 -7.96
C SER A 50 -14.31 3.56 -8.29
N ALA A 51 -15.03 4.62 -7.93
CA ALA A 51 -16.43 4.80 -8.29
C ALA A 51 -16.67 4.88 -9.82
N ALA A 52 -15.65 5.34 -10.57
CA ALA A 52 -15.64 5.32 -12.04
C ALA A 52 -15.22 3.96 -12.64
N GLY A 53 -15.04 2.93 -11.82
CA GLY A 53 -14.68 1.58 -12.25
C GLY A 53 -13.18 1.27 -12.27
N GLY A 54 -12.33 2.19 -11.78
CA GLY A 54 -10.90 1.99 -11.65
C GLY A 54 -10.53 1.01 -10.53
N GLU A 55 -9.34 0.45 -10.62
CA GLU A 55 -8.75 -0.45 -9.64
C GLU A 55 -7.56 0.23 -8.95
N ILE A 56 -7.38 -0.02 -7.65
CA ILE A 56 -6.16 0.35 -6.95
C ILE A 56 -5.17 -0.79 -7.10
N VAL A 57 -3.97 -0.49 -7.58
CA VAL A 57 -2.90 -1.46 -7.78
C VAL A 57 -1.70 -1.09 -6.93
N ALA A 58 -1.34 -1.97 -6.01
CA ALA A 58 -0.16 -1.85 -5.16
C ALA A 58 0.98 -2.71 -5.70
N LEU A 59 2.17 -2.13 -5.83
CA LEU A 59 3.32 -2.82 -6.41
C LEU A 59 4.56 -2.69 -5.51
N GLY A 60 5.22 -3.82 -5.29
CA GLY A 60 6.49 -3.89 -4.58
C GLY A 60 7.45 -4.89 -5.22
N ALA A 61 8.74 -4.80 -4.92
CA ALA A 61 9.72 -5.75 -5.42
C ALA A 61 10.69 -6.19 -4.31
N GLY A 62 11.04 -7.46 -4.28
CA GLY A 62 11.89 -8.02 -3.23
C GLY A 62 11.30 -7.83 -1.84
N PRO A 63 12.04 -7.27 -0.86
CA PRO A 63 11.52 -7.04 0.50
C PRO A 63 10.29 -6.13 0.58
N HIS A 64 10.00 -5.34 -0.46
CA HIS A 64 8.87 -4.40 -0.53
C HIS A 64 7.59 -5.03 -1.12
N GLU A 65 7.66 -6.24 -1.66
CA GLU A 65 6.48 -6.95 -2.16
C GLU A 65 5.43 -7.22 -1.08
N PRO A 66 5.79 -7.62 0.16
CA PRO A 66 4.83 -7.75 1.25
C PRO A 66 4.04 -6.47 1.55
N SER A 67 4.62 -5.28 1.35
CA SER A 67 3.90 -4.01 1.51
C SER A 67 2.74 -3.88 0.52
N ALA A 68 2.92 -4.35 -0.72
CA ALA A 68 1.86 -4.34 -1.73
C ALA A 68 0.70 -5.28 -1.34
N HIS A 69 1.00 -6.47 -0.84
CA HIS A 69 -0.02 -7.41 -0.38
C HIS A 69 -0.72 -6.96 0.90
N GLU A 70 0.02 -6.34 1.83
CA GLU A 70 -0.58 -5.75 3.04
C GLU A 70 -1.63 -4.70 2.67
N ILE A 71 -1.33 -3.83 1.70
CA ILE A 71 -2.27 -2.80 1.28
C ILE A 71 -3.48 -3.37 0.53
N GLU A 72 -3.30 -4.39 -0.30
CA GLU A 72 -4.41 -5.13 -0.90
C GLU A 72 -5.39 -5.62 0.17
N ILE A 73 -4.85 -6.29 1.20
CA ILE A 73 -5.65 -6.85 2.28
C ILE A 73 -6.34 -5.73 3.07
N LYS A 74 -5.60 -4.70 3.49
CA LYS A 74 -6.15 -3.63 4.33
C LYS A 74 -7.22 -2.79 3.63
N ILE A 75 -7.05 -2.48 2.37
CA ILE A 75 -8.07 -1.77 1.59
C ILE A 75 -9.30 -2.67 1.38
N GLY A 76 -9.09 -3.95 1.09
CA GLY A 76 -10.19 -4.91 0.93
C GLY A 76 -10.98 -5.12 2.22
N GLU A 77 -10.29 -5.30 3.36
CA GLU A 77 -10.91 -5.53 4.67
C GLU A 77 -11.63 -4.29 5.19
N ALA A 78 -10.95 -3.14 5.23
CA ALA A 78 -11.47 -1.94 5.86
C ALA A 78 -12.45 -1.17 4.97
N ALA A 79 -12.11 -0.97 3.70
CA ALA A 79 -12.87 -0.11 2.80
C ALA A 79 -13.75 -0.85 1.80
N ARG A 80 -13.57 -2.16 1.62
CA ARG A 80 -14.29 -2.99 0.62
C ARG A 80 -14.08 -2.48 -0.83
N VAL A 81 -13.05 -1.69 -1.04
CA VAL A 81 -12.64 -1.17 -2.35
C VAL A 81 -11.75 -2.20 -3.05
N ARG A 82 -11.84 -2.27 -4.37
CA ARG A 82 -11.01 -3.18 -5.17
C ARG A 82 -9.56 -2.71 -5.15
N CYS A 83 -8.70 -3.53 -4.58
CA CYS A 83 -7.26 -3.33 -4.57
C CYS A 83 -6.56 -4.65 -4.94
N LYS A 84 -5.44 -4.58 -5.65
CA LYS A 84 -4.60 -5.72 -6.02
C LYS A 84 -3.15 -5.44 -5.70
N GLY A 85 -2.54 -6.37 -4.97
CA GLY A 85 -1.11 -6.37 -4.67
C GLY A 85 -0.34 -7.30 -5.62
N TYR A 86 0.78 -6.83 -6.16
CA TYR A 86 1.62 -7.65 -7.03
C TYR A 86 3.10 -7.37 -6.82
N ALA A 87 3.91 -8.40 -7.07
CA ALA A 87 5.31 -8.17 -7.39
C ALA A 87 5.42 -7.35 -8.68
N VAL A 88 6.36 -6.39 -8.73
CA VAL A 88 6.61 -5.54 -9.91
C VAL A 88 6.78 -6.39 -11.17
N GLU A 89 7.59 -7.45 -11.12
CA GLU A 89 7.82 -8.32 -12.28
C GLU A 89 6.55 -9.06 -12.70
N GLN A 90 5.79 -9.58 -11.75
CA GLN A 90 4.53 -10.26 -12.03
C GLN A 90 3.53 -9.32 -12.74
N TYR A 91 3.51 -8.05 -12.34
CA TYR A 91 2.66 -7.05 -12.98
C TYR A 91 3.12 -6.74 -14.41
N LEU A 92 4.42 -6.53 -14.62
CA LEU A 92 4.99 -6.18 -15.91
C LEU A 92 4.99 -7.33 -16.94
N HIS A 93 4.73 -8.56 -16.54
CA HIS A 93 4.65 -9.72 -17.43
C HIS A 93 3.22 -10.09 -17.83
N GLY A 94 2.42 -9.07 -18.24
CA GLY A 94 1.09 -9.26 -18.85
C GLY A 94 -0.02 -8.39 -18.26
N ARG A 95 -0.03 -8.15 -16.94
CA ARG A 95 -1.11 -7.41 -16.28
C ARG A 95 -1.14 -5.93 -16.66
N GLN A 96 0.00 -5.33 -16.98
CA GLN A 96 0.11 -3.94 -17.43
C GLN A 96 -0.71 -3.61 -18.70
N ILE A 97 -1.14 -4.62 -19.44
CA ILE A 97 -2.01 -4.41 -20.63
C ILE A 97 -3.40 -3.93 -20.21
N GLN A 98 -3.80 -4.18 -18.96
CA GLN A 98 -5.12 -3.82 -18.44
C GLN A 98 -5.20 -2.36 -17.94
N ILE A 99 -4.11 -1.61 -17.90
CA ILE A 99 -4.06 -0.24 -17.36
C ILE A 99 -5.11 0.65 -18.03
N GLN A 100 -5.95 1.27 -17.20
CA GLN A 100 -6.96 2.24 -17.61
C GLN A 100 -6.70 3.61 -16.96
N SER A 101 -7.23 4.67 -17.55
CA SER A 101 -7.06 6.04 -17.03
C SER A 101 -7.68 6.28 -15.64
N THR A 102 -8.61 5.42 -15.24
CA THR A 102 -9.23 5.44 -13.91
C THR A 102 -8.48 4.65 -12.85
N ASP A 103 -7.48 3.85 -13.23
CA ASP A 103 -6.71 3.09 -12.25
C ASP A 103 -5.78 3.99 -11.45
N ALA A 104 -5.51 3.57 -10.22
CA ALA A 104 -4.63 4.23 -9.29
C ALA A 104 -3.51 3.28 -8.85
N PHE A 105 -2.29 3.79 -8.79
CA PHE A 105 -1.11 2.96 -8.50
C PHE A 105 -0.34 3.46 -7.29
N ILE A 106 0.02 2.55 -6.37
CA ILE A 106 0.96 2.81 -5.29
C ILE A 106 2.16 1.87 -5.43
N LEU A 107 3.36 2.44 -5.49
CA LEU A 107 4.60 1.68 -5.60
C LEU A 107 5.48 1.92 -4.37
N PHE A 108 6.00 0.82 -3.84
CA PHE A 108 6.90 0.82 -2.68
C PHE A 108 8.35 0.76 -3.15
N GLY A 109 9.05 1.87 -3.00
CA GLY A 109 10.41 2.07 -3.50
C GLY A 109 11.42 2.32 -2.40
N GLY A 110 11.46 1.44 -1.42
CA GLY A 110 12.48 1.46 -0.40
C GLY A 110 13.89 1.20 -0.96
N PRO A 111 14.92 1.42 -0.14
CA PRO A 111 16.31 1.20 -0.56
C PRO A 111 16.55 -0.28 -0.88
N GLY A 112 17.54 -0.58 -1.71
CA GLY A 112 17.95 -1.93 -2.01
C GLY A 112 18.09 -2.24 -3.50
N LYS A 113 18.35 -3.50 -3.82
CA LYS A 113 18.65 -3.94 -5.19
C LYS A 113 17.46 -3.81 -6.16
N ALA A 114 16.25 -3.81 -5.63
CA ALA A 114 15.03 -3.71 -6.44
C ALA A 114 14.64 -2.27 -6.81
N LEU A 115 15.25 -1.25 -6.20
CA LEU A 115 14.86 0.14 -6.33
C LEU A 115 14.82 0.61 -7.81
N GLU A 116 15.89 0.40 -8.54
CA GLU A 116 16.01 0.86 -9.93
C GLU A 116 14.93 0.22 -10.83
N ARG A 117 14.65 -1.06 -10.62
CA ARG A 117 13.61 -1.77 -11.36
C ARG A 117 12.21 -1.27 -11.02
N THR A 118 11.93 -1.01 -9.75
CA THR A 118 10.66 -0.44 -9.31
C THR A 118 10.46 0.97 -9.85
N GLN A 119 11.53 1.79 -9.88
CA GLN A 119 11.51 3.12 -10.51
C GLN A 119 11.21 3.05 -12.02
N ALA A 120 11.78 2.07 -12.72
CA ALA A 120 11.50 1.87 -14.15
C ALA A 120 10.01 1.51 -14.38
N ALA A 121 9.44 0.65 -13.53
CA ALA A 121 8.02 0.33 -13.58
C ALA A 121 7.14 1.57 -13.31
N ALA A 122 7.47 2.37 -12.30
CA ALA A 122 6.73 3.59 -11.97
C ALA A 122 6.75 4.60 -13.13
N ARG A 123 7.93 4.84 -13.75
CA ARG A 123 8.04 5.70 -14.94
C ARG A 123 7.17 5.19 -16.10
N PHE A 124 7.20 3.88 -16.35
CA PHE A 124 6.37 3.27 -17.40
C PHE A 124 4.89 3.51 -17.13
N ILE A 125 4.40 3.19 -15.94
CA ILE A 125 3.00 3.34 -15.55
C ILE A 125 2.58 4.81 -15.61
N ALA A 126 3.40 5.72 -15.08
CA ALA A 126 3.13 7.15 -15.12
C ALA A 126 3.02 7.68 -16.56
N ALA A 127 3.89 7.21 -17.46
CA ALA A 127 3.83 7.58 -18.87
C ALA A 127 2.57 7.03 -19.58
N VAL A 128 2.12 5.83 -19.22
CA VAL A 128 0.85 5.26 -19.76
C VAL A 128 -0.33 6.08 -19.24
N GLN A 129 -0.39 6.33 -17.94
CA GLN A 129 -1.47 7.10 -17.30
C GLN A 129 -1.58 8.52 -17.87
N ALA A 130 -0.45 9.21 -18.03
CA ALA A 130 -0.43 10.56 -18.62
C ALA A 130 -0.99 10.56 -20.05
N ARG A 131 -0.64 9.56 -20.88
CA ARG A 131 -1.15 9.45 -22.26
C ARG A 131 -2.63 9.06 -22.29
N ALA A 132 -3.10 8.29 -21.32
CA ALA A 132 -4.51 7.92 -21.19
C ALA A 132 -5.38 9.05 -20.64
N GLY A 133 -4.80 10.19 -20.25
CA GLY A 133 -5.52 11.33 -19.69
C GLY A 133 -6.00 11.10 -18.25
N ALA A 134 -5.31 10.25 -17.49
CA ALA A 134 -5.64 10.00 -16.08
C ALA A 134 -5.57 11.28 -15.25
N VAL A 135 -6.48 11.40 -14.28
CA VAL A 135 -6.48 12.52 -13.33
C VAL A 135 -5.43 12.25 -12.26
N ALA A 136 -4.51 13.21 -12.08
CA ALA A 136 -3.47 13.10 -11.04
C ALA A 136 -4.09 13.30 -9.63
N PRO A 137 -3.56 12.61 -8.59
CA PRO A 137 -2.43 11.69 -8.61
C PRO A 137 -2.83 10.25 -8.98
N ALA A 138 -2.44 9.79 -10.16
CA ALA A 138 -2.71 8.43 -10.62
C ALA A 138 -1.63 7.42 -10.21
N VAL A 139 -0.39 7.90 -10.02
CA VAL A 139 0.75 7.06 -9.60
C VAL A 139 1.44 7.67 -8.39
N VAL A 140 1.44 6.95 -7.31
CA VAL A 140 2.04 7.33 -6.03
C VAL A 140 3.28 6.49 -5.76
N TRP A 141 4.34 7.16 -5.31
CA TRP A 141 5.57 6.55 -4.87
C TRP A 141 5.74 6.70 -3.37
N VAL A 142 5.89 5.59 -2.66
CA VAL A 142 6.24 5.57 -1.24
C VAL A 142 7.70 5.18 -1.11
N GLY A 143 8.53 6.08 -0.64
CA GLY A 143 9.97 5.82 -0.55
C GLY A 143 10.75 7.00 0.03
N PRO A 144 12.07 6.83 0.27
CA PRO A 144 12.93 7.88 0.80
C PRO A 144 13.09 9.07 -0.16
N GLU A 145 13.61 10.17 0.38
CA GLU A 145 13.98 11.34 -0.41
C GLU A 145 14.91 10.98 -1.59
N GLY A 146 14.69 11.61 -2.73
CA GLY A 146 15.49 11.42 -3.94
C GLY A 146 15.22 10.11 -4.69
N THR A 147 14.28 9.27 -4.25
CA THR A 147 13.97 8.01 -4.93
C THR A 147 12.76 8.08 -5.86
N ALA A 148 11.89 9.06 -5.70
CA ALA A 148 10.67 9.16 -6.48
C ALA A 148 10.95 9.46 -7.97
N PRO A 149 10.43 8.65 -8.89
CA PRO A 149 10.54 8.90 -10.32
C PRO A 149 9.72 10.11 -10.77
N GLU A 150 10.13 10.71 -11.87
CA GLU A 150 9.35 11.74 -12.55
C GLU A 150 7.95 11.20 -12.94
N GLY A 151 6.94 12.06 -12.81
CA GLY A 151 5.54 11.73 -13.11
C GLY A 151 4.81 11.00 -11.97
N THR A 152 5.45 10.81 -10.82
CA THR A 152 4.81 10.23 -9.63
C THR A 152 4.56 11.28 -8.55
N THR A 153 3.53 11.05 -7.74
CA THR A 153 3.33 11.81 -6.49
C THR A 153 4.08 11.11 -5.37
N HIS A 154 4.95 11.84 -4.68
CA HIS A 154 5.83 11.28 -3.66
C HIS A 154 5.20 11.38 -2.26
N LEU A 155 4.96 10.25 -1.63
CA LEU A 155 4.77 10.11 -0.18
C LEU A 155 6.15 9.76 0.42
N GLN A 156 6.85 10.80 0.85
CA GLN A 156 8.22 10.66 1.33
C GLN A 156 8.24 10.07 2.73
N ILE A 157 8.86 8.90 2.88
CA ILE A 157 9.15 8.27 4.19
C ILE A 157 10.65 8.40 4.52
N PRO A 158 11.03 8.34 5.81
CA PRO A 158 12.43 8.36 6.20
C PRO A 158 13.24 7.21 5.59
N HIS A 159 14.52 7.48 5.35
CA HIS A 159 15.46 6.44 4.93
C HIS A 159 15.82 5.55 6.13
N VAL A 160 15.56 4.25 5.99
CA VAL A 160 15.90 3.21 6.97
C VAL A 160 16.53 2.01 6.26
N HIS A 161 17.02 1.04 7.02
CA HIS A 161 17.49 -0.23 6.44
C HIS A 161 16.40 -0.88 5.58
N GLU A 162 16.78 -1.47 4.43
CA GLU A 162 15.86 -2.03 3.43
C GLU A 162 14.74 -2.89 4.04
N GLN A 163 15.10 -3.81 4.94
CA GLN A 163 14.13 -4.73 5.55
C GLN A 163 13.28 -4.07 6.65
N LEU A 164 13.65 -2.90 7.15
CA LEU A 164 12.84 -2.10 8.06
C LEU A 164 11.89 -1.16 7.33
N ALA A 165 12.15 -0.86 6.07
CA ALA A 165 11.33 0.04 5.26
C ALA A 165 9.88 -0.42 5.15
N VAL A 166 9.63 -1.73 5.12
CA VAL A 166 8.27 -2.30 5.09
C VAL A 166 7.38 -1.86 6.26
N ILE A 167 7.98 -1.54 7.42
CA ILE A 167 7.25 -1.00 8.59
C ILE A 167 6.72 0.40 8.27
N LEU A 168 7.54 1.22 7.64
CA LEU A 168 7.18 2.61 7.28
C LEU A 168 6.26 2.64 6.07
N GLU A 169 6.45 1.77 5.10
CA GLU A 169 5.64 1.64 3.89
C GLU A 169 4.19 1.24 4.19
N ALA A 170 3.97 0.41 5.20
CA ALA A 170 2.64 0.00 5.61
C ALA A 170 1.80 1.18 6.15
N ILE A 171 2.42 2.19 6.78
CA ILE A 171 1.71 3.28 7.44
C ILE A 171 0.85 4.10 6.46
N PRO A 172 1.37 4.69 5.37
CA PRO A 172 0.54 5.44 4.44
C PRO A 172 -0.53 4.57 3.77
N GLY A 173 -0.25 3.29 3.55
CA GLY A 173 -1.23 2.36 3.00
C GLY A 173 -2.38 2.07 3.96
N GLN A 174 -2.09 1.85 5.24
CA GLN A 174 -3.12 1.64 6.27
C GLN A 174 -3.96 2.90 6.49
N MET A 175 -3.34 4.10 6.50
CA MET A 175 -4.07 5.36 6.54
C MET A 175 -4.98 5.54 5.32
N LEU A 176 -4.51 5.17 4.12
CA LEU A 176 -5.31 5.18 2.90
C LEU A 176 -6.54 4.29 3.02
N ALA A 177 -6.38 3.07 3.54
CA ALA A 177 -7.50 2.15 3.78
C ALA A 177 -8.54 2.74 4.74
N GLY A 178 -8.09 3.37 5.84
CA GLY A 178 -8.98 4.04 6.80
C GLY A 178 -9.75 5.22 6.18
N HIS A 179 -9.08 6.07 5.39
CA HIS A 179 -9.75 7.16 4.69
C HIS A 179 -10.75 6.69 3.63
N LEU A 180 -10.39 5.65 2.88
CA LEU A 180 -11.31 5.04 1.91
C LEU A 180 -12.54 4.45 2.61
N ALA A 181 -12.38 3.76 3.74
CA ALA A 181 -13.49 3.26 4.54
C ALA A 181 -14.46 4.38 4.96
N GLY A 182 -13.91 5.49 5.46
CA GLY A 182 -14.71 6.67 5.80
C GLY A 182 -15.46 7.28 4.61
N LEU A 183 -14.86 7.28 3.42
CA LEU A 183 -15.49 7.77 2.18
C LEU A 183 -16.57 6.81 1.64
N GLU A 184 -16.38 5.51 1.80
CA GLU A 184 -17.38 4.47 1.49
C GLU A 184 -18.52 4.44 2.52
N GLY A 185 -18.36 5.14 3.67
CA GLY A 185 -19.34 5.14 4.75
C GLY A 185 -19.43 3.80 5.50
N VAL A 186 -18.33 3.03 5.51
CA VAL A 186 -18.24 1.74 6.20
C VAL A 186 -17.36 1.85 7.44
N ASP A 187 -17.68 1.08 8.48
CA ASP A 187 -16.81 0.91 9.63
C ASP A 187 -15.76 -0.16 9.29
N GLY A 188 -14.50 0.27 9.17
CA GLY A 188 -13.37 -0.58 8.83
C GLY A 188 -13.08 -1.67 9.85
N ASP A 189 -13.52 -1.51 11.10
CA ASP A 189 -13.30 -2.47 12.20
C ASP A 189 -14.45 -3.48 12.36
N SER A 190 -15.56 -3.29 11.65
CA SER A 190 -16.77 -4.09 11.84
C SER A 190 -16.77 -5.45 11.16
N PHE A 191 -15.88 -5.69 10.19
CA PHE A 191 -15.87 -6.90 9.36
C PHE A 191 -17.27 -7.23 8.77
N ARG A 192 -18.02 -6.20 8.36
CA ARG A 192 -19.39 -6.25 7.87
C ARG A 192 -20.46 -6.59 8.93
N MET A 193 -20.13 -6.62 10.21
CA MET A 193 -21.13 -6.88 11.27
C MET A 193 -22.12 -5.72 11.48
N ASP A 194 -21.79 -4.54 11.01
CA ASP A 194 -22.61 -3.33 10.98
C ASP A 194 -23.43 -3.13 9.69
N ASP A 195 -23.25 -4.02 8.70
CA ASP A 195 -23.88 -3.93 7.39
C ASP A 195 -25.17 -4.76 7.39
N ASP A 196 -26.30 -4.10 7.19
CA ASP A 196 -27.65 -4.72 7.20
C ASP A 196 -28.09 -5.23 5.82
N THR A 197 -27.21 -5.22 4.82
CA THR A 197 -27.53 -5.73 3.49
C THR A 197 -27.73 -7.26 3.50
N GLU A 198 -28.50 -7.77 2.53
CA GLU A 198 -28.70 -9.21 2.36
C GLU A 198 -27.38 -9.93 2.10
N ASP A 199 -26.50 -9.32 1.29
CA ASP A 199 -25.16 -9.86 1.00
C ASP A 199 -24.29 -9.94 2.26
N ALA A 200 -24.34 -8.94 3.15
CA ALA A 200 -23.58 -8.96 4.39
C ALA A 200 -24.08 -10.05 5.34
N ARG A 201 -25.41 -10.21 5.47
CA ARG A 201 -26.01 -11.27 6.28
C ARG A 201 -25.64 -12.66 5.76
N ALA A 202 -25.69 -12.86 4.44
CA ALA A 202 -25.27 -14.12 3.81
C ALA A 202 -23.79 -14.40 4.04
N PHE A 203 -22.92 -13.37 3.90
CA PHE A 203 -21.49 -13.48 4.19
C PHE A 203 -21.24 -13.86 5.65
N LEU A 204 -21.85 -13.15 6.61
CA LEU A 204 -21.65 -13.39 8.04
C LEU A 204 -22.12 -14.79 8.44
N GLN A 205 -23.26 -15.23 7.94
CA GLN A 205 -23.76 -16.59 8.20
C GLN A 205 -22.77 -17.64 7.70
N ALA A 206 -22.33 -17.53 6.44
CA ALA A 206 -21.37 -18.45 5.85
C ALA A 206 -20.03 -18.44 6.60
N HIS A 207 -19.57 -17.26 7.02
CA HIS A 207 -18.32 -17.09 7.75
C HIS A 207 -18.37 -17.75 9.14
N ILE A 208 -19.46 -17.56 9.89
CA ILE A 208 -19.66 -18.20 11.19
C ILE A 208 -19.70 -19.71 11.04
N GLU A 209 -20.42 -20.23 10.04
CA GLU A 209 -20.47 -21.67 9.75
C GLU A 209 -19.10 -22.25 9.36
N PHE A 210 -18.27 -21.47 8.67
CA PHE A 210 -16.91 -21.87 8.32
C PHE A 210 -15.99 -21.92 9.55
N ILE A 211 -15.98 -20.85 10.38
CA ILE A 211 -15.15 -20.81 11.61
C ILE A 211 -15.60 -21.88 12.61
N GLY A 212 -16.89 -22.14 12.72
CA GLY A 212 -17.42 -23.18 13.63
C GLY A 212 -17.03 -24.61 13.24
N LYS A 213 -16.41 -24.82 12.07
CA LYS A 213 -15.91 -26.11 11.58
C LYS A 213 -14.38 -26.25 11.69
N LEU A 214 -13.65 -25.19 12.06
CA LEU A 214 -12.20 -25.20 12.33
C LEU A 214 -11.92 -25.55 13.77
#